data_c8e12ed1c2b0c12f85edb12d77f5c9ff
#
_entry.id   c8e12ed1c2b0c12f85edb12d77f5c9ff
#
_cell.length_a   1.000
_cell.length_b   1.000
_cell.length_c   1.000
_cell.angle_alpha   90.00
_cell.angle_beta   90.00
_cell.angle_gamma   90.00
#
_symmetry.space_group_name_H-M   'P 1'
#
loop_
_entity.id
_entity.type
_entity.pdbx_description
1 polymer ?
#
loop_
_entity_poly.entity_id
_entity_poly.type
_entity_poly.pdbx_seq_one_letter_code
_entity_poly.pdbx_strand_id
1 'polypeptide(L)'
;RFPARQTDYARLLQGHVHIPQQARFFRADRWRQVGPLDPSFYFAMDYDLWVRLAKVSPLVYHPALWANFRLHGQTKTLSSDDRCYPEMLKVYAREGGKPWGKLPLKARLRPLVYAWLPLKLRLWLRRLI
;
A
#
# COMPACT_ATOMS: atom_id res chain seq x y z
N ARG A 1 -2.31 10.22 13.96
CA ARG A 1 -1.31 9.14 13.95
C ARG A 1 -1.65 8.16 12.84
N PHE A 2 -0.70 7.75 12.00
CA PHE A 2 -0.93 6.74 10.98
C PHE A 2 -1.04 5.36 11.65
N PRO A 3 -2.07 4.55 11.34
CA PRO A 3 -2.29 3.25 11.97
C PRO A 3 -1.38 2.17 11.38
N ALA A 4 -0.08 2.23 11.64
CA ALA A 4 0.84 1.18 11.25
C ALA A 4 0.52 -0.12 12.01
N ARG A 5 0.60 -1.27 11.33
CA ARG A 5 0.30 -2.59 11.90
C ARG A 5 1.24 -3.65 11.33
N GLN A 6 1.38 -4.75 12.07
CA GLN A 6 2.05 -5.94 11.55
C GLN A 6 1.39 -6.39 10.25
N THR A 7 2.21 -6.62 9.24
CA THR A 7 1.79 -7.12 7.93
C THR A 7 2.75 -8.20 7.41
N ASP A 8 2.37 -8.88 6.37
CA ASP A 8 3.13 -9.92 5.70
C ASP A 8 2.85 -9.90 4.19
N TYR A 9 3.52 -10.77 3.44
CA TYR A 9 3.37 -10.89 2.00
C TYR A 9 1.90 -11.12 1.59
N ALA A 10 1.20 -12.04 2.24
CA ALA A 10 -0.18 -12.38 1.88
C ALA A 10 -1.14 -11.20 2.13
N ARG A 11 -0.96 -10.48 3.23
CA ARG A 11 -1.74 -9.27 3.55
C ARG A 11 -1.45 -8.14 2.57
N LEU A 12 -0.20 -7.93 2.18
CA LEU A 12 0.15 -6.96 1.14
C LEU A 12 -0.56 -7.25 -0.17
N LEU A 13 -0.58 -8.50 -0.62
CA LEU A 13 -1.32 -8.90 -1.84
C LEU A 13 -2.84 -8.70 -1.71
N GLN A 14 -3.39 -8.68 -0.51
CA GLN A 14 -4.80 -8.33 -0.28
C GLN A 14 -5.04 -6.81 -0.22
N GLY A 15 -4.00 -6.00 -0.44
CA GLY A 15 -4.09 -4.54 -0.39
C GLY A 15 -4.09 -3.95 1.03
N HIS A 16 -3.64 -4.71 2.04
CA HIS A 16 -3.48 -4.20 3.41
C HIS A 16 -2.11 -3.54 3.58
N VAL A 17 -1.98 -2.33 3.04
CA VAL A 17 -0.73 -1.55 3.08
C VAL A 17 -0.73 -0.63 4.32
N HIS A 18 -0.51 -1.20 5.50
CA HIS A 18 -0.42 -0.46 6.76
C HIS A 18 1.03 -0.09 7.12
N ILE A 19 1.82 0.26 6.14
CA ILE A 19 3.23 0.55 6.30
C ILE A 19 3.50 1.99 5.86
N PRO A 20 3.78 2.93 6.78
CA PRO A 20 4.14 4.31 6.41
C PRO A 20 5.51 4.34 5.75
N GLN A 21 5.62 4.90 4.57
CA GLN A 21 6.85 4.93 3.79
C GLN A 21 8.02 5.57 4.56
N GLN A 22 7.77 6.63 5.33
CA GLN A 22 8.80 7.41 6.03
C GLN A 22 9.40 6.70 7.25
N ALA A 23 8.74 5.67 7.77
CA ALA A 23 9.13 4.97 8.99
C ALA A 23 9.55 3.53 8.69
N ARG A 24 10.34 3.32 7.64
CA ARG A 24 10.78 1.99 7.21
C ARG A 24 12.29 1.89 7.15
N PHE A 25 12.75 0.74 7.62
CA PHE A 25 14.15 0.35 7.54
C PHE A 25 14.21 -1.04 6.93
N PHE A 26 15.18 -1.27 6.11
CA PHE A 26 15.44 -2.58 5.51
C PHE A 26 16.95 -2.80 5.39
N ARG A 27 17.34 -4.05 5.41
CA ARG A 27 18.74 -4.45 5.27
C ARG A 27 19.21 -4.22 3.84
N ALA A 28 20.41 -3.69 3.67
CA ALA A 28 20.96 -3.40 2.36
C ALA A 28 21.16 -4.67 1.49
N ASP A 29 21.46 -5.82 2.11
CA ASP A 29 21.56 -7.10 1.40
C ASP A 29 20.20 -7.53 0.81
N ARG A 30 19.09 -7.33 1.54
CA ARG A 30 17.73 -7.62 1.04
C ARG A 30 17.31 -6.66 -0.08
N TRP A 31 17.66 -5.37 0.06
CA TRP A 31 17.49 -4.41 -1.03
C TRP A 31 18.22 -4.85 -2.31
N ARG A 32 19.50 -5.24 -2.20
CA ARG A 32 20.27 -5.71 -3.36
C ARG A 32 19.68 -6.97 -3.97
N GLN A 33 19.15 -7.88 -3.15
CA GLN A 33 18.52 -9.12 -3.59
C GLN A 33 17.26 -8.88 -4.43
N VAL A 34 16.42 -7.91 -4.02
CA VAL A 34 15.13 -7.66 -4.73
C VAL A 34 15.26 -6.63 -5.86
N GLY A 35 16.38 -5.91 -5.91
CA GLY A 35 16.65 -4.89 -6.92
C GLY A 35 16.03 -3.52 -6.64
N PRO A 36 16.28 -2.55 -7.52
CA PRO A 36 15.88 -1.16 -7.35
C PRO A 36 14.35 -0.98 -7.43
N LEU A 37 13.90 0.25 -7.19
CA LEU A 37 12.53 0.67 -7.47
C LEU A 37 12.24 0.55 -8.96
N ASP A 38 11.03 0.12 -9.30
CA ASP A 38 10.55 0.06 -10.68
C ASP A 38 9.96 1.43 -11.10
N PRO A 39 10.62 2.18 -11.98
CA PRO A 39 10.18 3.50 -12.40
C PRO A 39 8.91 3.48 -13.28
N SER A 40 8.46 2.33 -13.75
CA SER A 40 7.20 2.20 -14.48
C SER A 40 5.96 2.42 -13.60
N PHE A 41 6.12 2.33 -12.27
CA PHE A 41 5.09 2.64 -11.30
C PHE A 41 5.22 4.09 -10.80
N TYR A 42 4.16 4.86 -10.91
CA TYR A 42 4.12 6.23 -10.41
C TYR A 42 3.57 6.32 -8.97
N PHE A 43 2.55 5.52 -8.66
CA PHE A 43 1.89 5.51 -7.35
C PHE A 43 2.24 4.30 -6.50
N ALA A 44 2.40 3.12 -7.10
CA ALA A 44 2.60 1.87 -6.39
C ALA A 44 4.07 1.41 -6.35
N MET A 45 5.02 2.28 -6.62
CA MET A 45 6.46 1.99 -6.62
C MET A 45 6.94 1.45 -5.27
N ASP A 46 6.48 2.04 -4.17
CA ASP A 46 6.76 1.59 -2.82
C ASP A 46 6.05 0.27 -2.50
N TYR A 47 4.78 0.14 -2.87
CA TYR A 47 4.02 -1.10 -2.70
C TYR A 47 4.69 -2.28 -3.42
N ASP A 48 5.13 -2.09 -4.66
CA ASP A 48 5.90 -3.09 -5.40
C ASP A 48 7.14 -3.55 -4.63
N LEU A 49 7.92 -2.60 -4.14
CA LEU A 49 9.10 -2.90 -3.33
C LEU A 49 8.76 -3.71 -2.07
N TRP A 50 7.68 -3.33 -1.36
CA TRP A 50 7.29 -4.07 -0.15
C TRP A 50 6.88 -5.50 -0.44
N VAL A 51 6.16 -5.73 -1.52
CA VAL A 51 5.78 -7.08 -1.95
C VAL A 51 7.03 -7.90 -2.24
N ARG A 52 7.99 -7.36 -2.99
CA ARG A 52 9.25 -8.05 -3.30
C ARG A 52 10.09 -8.34 -2.04
N LEU A 53 10.21 -7.37 -1.13
CA LEU A 53 10.93 -7.55 0.14
C LEU A 53 10.25 -8.59 1.03
N ALA A 54 8.92 -8.58 1.12
CA ALA A 54 8.16 -9.52 1.93
C ALA A 54 8.28 -10.99 1.47
N LYS A 55 8.67 -11.22 0.21
CA LYS A 55 8.97 -12.57 -0.30
C LYS A 55 10.28 -13.13 0.24
N VAL A 56 11.27 -12.27 0.49
CA VAL A 56 12.64 -12.68 0.84
C VAL A 56 12.99 -12.43 2.30
N SER A 57 12.14 -11.71 3.03
CA SER A 57 12.36 -11.39 4.44
C SER A 57 11.03 -11.11 5.15
N PRO A 58 10.84 -11.58 6.39
CA PRO A 58 9.69 -11.20 7.18
C PRO A 58 9.69 -9.70 7.44
N LEU A 59 8.49 -9.10 7.41
CA LEU A 59 8.27 -7.72 7.82
C LEU A 59 8.00 -7.71 9.32
N VAL A 60 8.69 -6.86 10.06
CA VAL A 60 8.54 -6.74 11.52
C VAL A 60 8.01 -5.35 11.85
N TYR A 61 6.90 -5.30 12.58
CA TYR A 61 6.36 -4.07 13.12
C TYR A 61 7.00 -3.73 14.46
N HIS A 62 7.49 -2.50 14.60
CA HIS A 62 7.99 -1.98 15.87
C HIS A 62 7.13 -0.78 16.32
N PRO A 63 6.53 -0.80 17.53
CA PRO A 63 5.58 0.19 18.00
C PRO A 63 6.24 1.49 18.49
N ALA A 64 7.07 2.12 17.65
CA ALA A 64 7.73 3.39 17.95
C ALA A 64 7.35 4.48 16.95
N LEU A 65 7.51 5.73 17.34
CA LEU A 65 7.36 6.89 16.45
C LEU A 65 8.70 7.21 15.79
N TRP A 66 8.87 6.77 14.54
CA TRP A 66 10.11 6.92 13.79
C TRP A 66 10.15 8.16 12.90
N ALA A 67 8.98 8.65 12.45
CA ALA A 67 8.90 9.77 11.54
C ALA A 67 7.58 10.53 11.67
N ASN A 68 7.60 11.81 11.30
CA ASN A 68 6.42 12.64 11.13
C ASN A 68 6.12 12.83 9.65
N PHE A 69 4.87 12.69 9.26
CA PHE A 69 4.40 12.91 7.90
C PHE A 69 3.63 14.24 7.82
N ARG A 70 4.14 15.18 7.03
CA ARG A 70 3.47 16.46 6.80
C ARG A 70 2.36 16.28 5.76
N LEU A 71 1.12 16.53 6.16
CA LEU A 71 -0.03 16.58 5.26
C LEU A 71 -0.23 18.00 4.75
N HIS A 72 -0.30 18.17 3.45
CA HIS A 72 -0.66 19.43 2.77
C HIS A 72 -1.51 19.12 1.53
N GLY A 73 -2.20 20.13 0.99
CA GLY A 73 -3.18 19.93 -0.09
C GLY A 73 -2.65 19.26 -1.37
N GLN A 74 -1.34 19.35 -1.63
CA GLN A 74 -0.68 18.73 -2.78
C GLN A 74 -0.09 17.34 -2.48
N THR A 75 -0.36 16.77 -1.30
CA THR A 75 0.15 15.45 -0.95
C THR A 75 -0.49 14.38 -1.83
N LYS A 76 0.31 13.60 -2.55
CA LYS A 76 -0.15 12.51 -3.45
C LYS A 76 -1.15 11.57 -2.79
N THR A 77 -0.98 11.25 -1.52
CA THR A 77 -1.87 10.39 -0.74
C THR A 77 -3.30 10.90 -0.63
N LEU A 78 -3.51 12.22 -0.69
CA LEU A 78 -4.85 12.82 -0.62
C LEU A 78 -5.52 12.94 -1.99
N SER A 79 -4.74 13.09 -3.06
CA SER A 79 -5.23 13.41 -4.42
C SER A 79 -5.35 12.20 -5.35
N SER A 80 -4.84 11.03 -5.00
CA SER A 80 -4.49 10.01 -6.00
C SER A 80 -4.93 8.59 -5.64
N ASP A 81 -5.87 8.45 -4.73
CA ASP A 81 -6.29 7.16 -4.20
C ASP A 81 -6.80 6.18 -5.29
N ASP A 82 -7.48 6.71 -6.31
CA ASP A 82 -8.04 5.88 -7.39
C ASP A 82 -6.98 5.44 -8.42
N ARG A 83 -5.89 6.19 -8.55
CA ARG A 83 -4.81 5.89 -9.50
C ARG A 83 -3.83 4.82 -8.98
N CYS A 84 -3.79 4.60 -7.66
CA CYS A 84 -2.92 3.60 -7.05
C CYS A 84 -3.38 2.16 -7.35
N TYR A 85 -4.69 1.91 -7.37
CA TYR A 85 -5.23 0.56 -7.55
C TYR A 85 -4.86 -0.11 -8.88
N PRO A 86 -4.92 0.55 -10.04
CA PRO A 86 -4.48 -0.07 -11.30
C PRO A 86 -3.04 -0.57 -11.25
N GLU A 87 -2.13 0.18 -10.62
CA GLU A 87 -0.75 -0.23 -10.47
C GLU A 87 -0.58 -1.37 -9.44
N MET A 88 -1.28 -1.29 -8.31
CA MET A 88 -1.31 -2.40 -7.33
C MET A 88 -1.83 -3.69 -7.95
N LEU A 89 -2.82 -3.62 -8.85
CA LEU A 89 -3.35 -4.78 -9.56
C LEU A 89 -2.33 -5.38 -10.54
N LYS A 90 -1.48 -4.56 -11.17
CA LYS A 90 -0.34 -5.06 -11.99
C LYS A 90 0.64 -5.87 -11.14
N VAL A 91 1.02 -5.33 -9.97
CA VAL A 91 1.87 -6.05 -9.01
C VAL A 91 1.19 -7.35 -8.58
N TYR A 92 -0.09 -7.30 -8.19
CA TYR A 92 -0.87 -8.46 -7.77
C TYR A 92 -0.93 -9.54 -8.85
N ALA A 93 -1.17 -9.17 -10.12
CA ALA A 93 -1.20 -10.11 -11.24
C ALA A 93 0.18 -10.75 -11.51
N ARG A 94 1.26 -9.95 -11.43
CA ARG A 94 2.65 -10.45 -11.53
C ARG A 94 2.96 -11.50 -10.47
N GLU A 95 2.40 -11.35 -9.27
CA GLU A 95 2.56 -12.30 -8.16
C GLU A 95 1.61 -13.53 -8.25
N GLY A 96 0.94 -13.73 -9.39
CA GLY A 96 0.01 -14.85 -9.59
C GLY A 96 -1.35 -14.68 -8.93
N GLY A 97 -1.72 -13.46 -8.61
CA GLY A 97 -3.00 -13.14 -8.00
C GLY A 97 -4.19 -13.40 -8.91
N LYS A 98 -5.25 -14.02 -8.37
CA LYS A 98 -6.45 -14.39 -9.13
C LYS A 98 -7.38 -13.19 -9.37
N PRO A 99 -8.05 -13.07 -10.55
CA PRO A 99 -8.94 -11.96 -10.88
C PRO A 99 -10.12 -11.76 -9.90
N TRP A 100 -10.49 -12.81 -9.17
CA TRP A 100 -11.54 -12.80 -8.11
C TRP A 100 -10.98 -12.71 -6.70
N GLY A 101 -9.71 -12.37 -6.53
CA GLY A 101 -9.09 -12.17 -5.23
C GLY A 101 -9.58 -10.91 -4.51
N LYS A 102 -9.20 -10.79 -3.24
CA LYS A 102 -9.65 -9.67 -2.37
C LYS A 102 -9.26 -8.29 -2.92
N LEU A 103 -8.05 -8.14 -3.45
CA LEU A 103 -7.61 -6.85 -3.99
C LEU A 103 -8.39 -6.43 -5.26
N PRO A 104 -8.57 -7.28 -6.31
CA PRO A 104 -9.43 -6.95 -7.44
C PRO A 104 -10.88 -6.65 -7.04
N LEU A 105 -11.44 -7.42 -6.12
CA LEU A 105 -12.80 -7.19 -5.63
C LEU A 105 -12.90 -5.82 -4.92
N LYS A 106 -11.96 -5.51 -4.05
CA LYS A 106 -11.86 -4.21 -3.36
C LYS A 106 -11.74 -3.06 -4.36
N ALA A 107 -10.89 -3.19 -5.38
CA ALA A 107 -10.71 -2.17 -6.41
C ALA A 107 -11.99 -1.92 -7.22
N ARG A 108 -12.77 -2.96 -7.53
CA ARG A 108 -14.06 -2.87 -8.25
C ARG A 108 -15.19 -2.28 -7.40
N LEU A 109 -15.30 -2.70 -6.15
CA LEU A 109 -16.41 -2.26 -5.28
C LEU A 109 -16.20 -0.85 -4.73
N ARG A 110 -14.95 -0.44 -4.55
CA ARG A 110 -14.63 0.85 -3.94
C ARG A 110 -15.28 2.05 -4.65
N PRO A 111 -15.21 2.24 -5.97
CA PRO A 111 -15.86 3.37 -6.65
C PRO A 111 -17.37 3.40 -6.41
N LEU A 112 -18.02 2.23 -6.39
CA LEU A 112 -19.45 2.10 -6.13
C LEU A 112 -19.81 2.53 -4.71
N VAL A 113 -19.04 2.03 -3.72
CA VAL A 113 -19.23 2.39 -2.30
C VAL A 113 -18.99 3.89 -2.11
N TYR A 114 -17.93 4.45 -2.71
CA TYR A 114 -17.59 5.86 -2.55
C TYR A 114 -18.58 6.80 -3.28
N ALA A 115 -19.21 6.37 -4.37
CA ALA A 115 -20.24 7.16 -5.06
C ALA A 115 -21.44 7.48 -4.14
N TRP A 116 -21.80 6.55 -3.26
CA TRP A 116 -22.98 6.67 -2.37
C TRP A 116 -22.66 7.25 -0.98
N LEU A 117 -21.38 7.39 -0.62
CA LEU A 117 -21.02 7.83 0.72
C LEU A 117 -20.80 9.35 0.79
N PRO A 118 -21.37 10.05 1.80
CA PRO A 118 -21.04 11.44 2.09
C PRO A 118 -19.55 11.65 2.33
N LEU A 119 -19.03 12.82 1.95
CA LEU A 119 -17.60 13.14 2.04
C LEU A 119 -17.01 12.89 3.46
N LYS A 120 -17.74 13.26 4.50
CA LYS A 120 -17.32 13.04 5.90
C LYS A 120 -17.11 11.56 6.21
N LEU A 121 -17.99 10.69 5.71
CA LEU A 121 -17.90 9.25 5.94
C LEU A 121 -16.78 8.60 5.10
N ARG A 122 -16.52 9.11 3.88
CA ARG A 122 -15.36 8.71 3.07
C ARG A 122 -14.05 8.97 3.80
N LEU A 123 -13.91 10.16 4.41
CA LEU A 123 -12.72 10.54 5.17
C LEU A 123 -12.56 9.71 6.45
N TRP A 124 -13.65 9.34 7.09
CA TRP A 124 -13.65 8.47 8.27
C TRP A 124 -13.24 7.04 7.92
N LEU A 125 -13.80 6.46 6.87
CA LEU A 125 -13.44 5.12 6.38
C LEU A 125 -11.97 5.03 5.98
N ARG A 126 -11.38 6.09 5.43
CA ARG A 126 -9.93 6.15 5.13
C ARG A 126 -9.04 6.01 6.37
N ARG A 127 -9.55 6.27 7.55
CA ARG A 127 -8.81 6.10 8.81
C ARG A 127 -8.87 4.67 9.35
N LEU A 128 -9.81 3.87 8.88
CA LEU A 128 -10.03 2.48 9.33
C LEU A 128 -9.40 1.43 8.39
N ILE A 129 -9.14 1.79 7.15
CA ILE A 129 -8.56 0.93 6.11
C ILE A 129 -7.08 1.24 5.95
#